data_3ed18f148754794a1c656c33c6779093
#
_entry.id   3ed18f148754794a1c656c33c6779093
#
_cell.length_a   1.000
_cell.length_b   1.000
_cell.length_c   1.000
_cell.angle_alpha   90.00
_cell.angle_beta   90.00
_cell.angle_gamma   90.00
#
_symmetry.space_group_name_H-M   'P 1'
#
loop_
_entity.id
_entity.type
_entity.pdbx_description
1 polymer ?
#
loop_
_entity_poly.entity_id
_entity_poly.type
_entity_poly.pdbx_seq_one_letter_code
_entity_poly.pdbx_strand_id
1 'polypeptide(L)'
;HGEINRDDIVAAFDVEALSKEFFDKYKAKYEKFCNYIYDNRNDEDLFGHEFAEWDEKLIRDYVKKLLGRIVFLHFLQKKGWIGVPVDKQWGEGDTQFMRNLFKASTPEQKDNYLDCVLEPLFAGALNTQRPNDIFDLGVEGFRTTRIPYLNGGLFERDVLDEPKSTFPASYFEDLFEFFYQYNFTIDENDPNDAEVGIDPEMLGHIFENLLEDNNDKGAFYTPKEIVQYMCRESLIAYLTTCVMKKQGENHKPEDEIKESVRNLLNKPEEIVPNMKKKHFDDFGS
;
A
#
# COMPACT_ATOMS: atom_id res chain seq x y z
N HIS A 1 20.62 25.37 9.92
CA HIS A 1 21.42 25.08 8.72
C HIS A 1 22.38 23.97 9.13
N GLY A 2 22.02 22.70 8.87
CA GLY A 2 22.93 21.57 8.96
C GLY A 2 23.93 21.65 7.80
N GLU A 3 25.21 21.43 8.07
CA GLU A 3 26.21 21.23 7.02
C GLU A 3 25.90 19.92 6.31
N ILE A 4 25.67 19.98 5.00
CA ILE A 4 25.53 18.78 4.16
C ILE A 4 26.93 18.13 4.09
N ASN A 5 27.05 16.92 4.62
CA ASN A 5 28.29 16.18 4.57
C ASN A 5 28.38 15.29 3.30
N ARG A 6 29.55 14.69 3.08
CA ARG A 6 29.77 13.82 1.92
C ARG A 6 28.85 12.59 1.92
N ASP A 7 28.54 12.07 3.11
CA ASP A 7 27.74 10.85 3.26
C ASP A 7 26.28 11.13 2.95
N ASP A 8 25.75 12.32 3.26
CA ASP A 8 24.41 12.77 2.87
C ASP A 8 24.27 12.85 1.33
N ILE A 9 25.33 13.32 0.65
CA ILE A 9 25.35 13.39 -0.81
C ILE A 9 25.40 11.98 -1.41
N VAL A 10 26.24 11.09 -0.90
CA VAL A 10 26.36 9.70 -1.36
C VAL A 10 25.02 8.98 -1.17
N ALA A 11 24.39 9.11 0.00
CA ALA A 11 23.09 8.51 0.27
C ALA A 11 21.99 9.00 -0.70
N ALA A 12 21.98 10.32 -1.03
CA ALA A 12 21.01 10.86 -1.99
C ALA A 12 21.19 10.28 -3.41
N PHE A 13 22.45 10.09 -3.85
CA PHE A 13 22.71 9.45 -5.15
C PHE A 13 22.35 7.95 -5.15
N ASP A 14 22.55 7.24 -4.05
CA ASP A 14 22.19 5.83 -3.94
C ASP A 14 20.66 5.64 -3.99
N VAL A 15 19.89 6.52 -3.35
CA VAL A 15 18.41 6.54 -3.40
C VAL A 15 17.91 6.78 -4.81
N GLU A 16 18.46 7.77 -5.52
CA GLU A 16 18.04 8.08 -6.90
C GLU A 16 18.35 6.93 -7.86
N ALA A 17 19.52 6.31 -7.72
CA ALA A 17 19.92 5.16 -8.54
C ALA A 17 19.00 3.94 -8.30
N LEU A 18 18.68 3.64 -7.03
CA LEU A 18 17.77 2.56 -6.67
C LEU A 18 16.36 2.83 -7.19
N SER A 19 15.87 4.07 -7.04
CA SER A 19 14.55 4.49 -7.50
C SER A 19 14.41 4.29 -9.02
N LYS A 20 15.43 4.66 -9.77
CA LYS A 20 15.45 4.48 -11.22
C LYS A 20 15.50 3.00 -11.62
N GLU A 21 16.36 2.21 -10.97
CA GLU A 21 16.45 0.78 -11.25
C GLU A 21 15.14 0.06 -10.95
N PHE A 22 14.52 0.36 -9.80
CA PHE A 22 13.22 -0.19 -9.45
C PHE A 22 12.16 0.22 -10.46
N PHE A 23 12.11 1.51 -10.85
CA PHE A 23 11.16 2.02 -11.83
C PHE A 23 11.27 1.28 -13.17
N ASP A 24 12.48 1.15 -13.72
CA ASP A 24 12.70 0.49 -15.01
C ASP A 24 12.25 -0.98 -14.98
N LYS A 25 12.57 -1.71 -13.90
CA LYS A 25 12.16 -3.10 -13.71
C LYS A 25 10.66 -3.24 -13.47
N TYR A 26 10.06 -2.35 -12.67
CA TYR A 26 8.63 -2.32 -12.41
C TYR A 26 7.85 -2.03 -13.69
N LYS A 27 8.28 -1.05 -14.48
CA LYS A 27 7.69 -0.72 -15.77
C LYS A 27 7.72 -1.93 -16.73
N ALA A 28 8.84 -2.65 -16.78
CA ALA A 28 8.94 -3.85 -17.61
C ALA A 28 7.94 -4.95 -17.17
N LYS A 29 7.70 -5.13 -15.84
CA LYS A 29 6.66 -6.03 -15.34
C LYS A 29 5.27 -5.56 -15.75
N TYR A 30 4.98 -4.27 -15.55
CA TYR A 30 3.73 -3.65 -15.94
C TYR A 30 3.43 -3.87 -17.44
N GLU A 31 4.39 -3.57 -18.31
CA GLU A 31 4.24 -3.78 -19.76
C GLU A 31 4.04 -5.27 -20.12
N LYS A 32 4.74 -6.17 -19.41
CA LYS A 32 4.58 -7.62 -19.59
C LYS A 32 3.13 -8.07 -19.33
N PHE A 33 2.51 -7.61 -18.23
CA PHE A 33 1.12 -7.90 -17.91
C PHE A 33 0.15 -7.29 -18.93
N CYS A 34 0.36 -6.03 -19.33
CA CYS A 34 -0.47 -5.37 -20.35
C CYS A 34 -0.44 -6.12 -21.68
N ASN A 35 0.75 -6.46 -22.16
CA ASN A 35 0.93 -7.17 -23.42
C ASN A 35 0.27 -8.56 -23.38
N TYR A 36 0.35 -9.28 -22.24
CA TYR A 36 -0.31 -10.56 -22.10
C TYR A 36 -1.83 -10.46 -22.28
N ILE A 37 -2.47 -9.49 -21.61
CA ILE A 37 -3.91 -9.26 -21.79
C ILE A 37 -4.21 -8.89 -23.25
N TYR A 38 -3.44 -7.97 -23.81
CA TYR A 38 -3.65 -7.50 -25.17
C TYR A 38 -3.55 -8.63 -26.22
N ASP A 39 -2.54 -9.48 -26.09
CA ASP A 39 -2.31 -10.60 -27.03
C ASP A 39 -3.37 -11.70 -26.89
N ASN A 40 -3.94 -11.88 -25.71
CA ASN A 40 -4.93 -12.92 -25.41
C ASN A 40 -6.37 -12.38 -25.25
N ARG A 41 -6.63 -11.14 -25.63
CA ARG A 41 -7.92 -10.47 -25.41
C ARG A 41 -9.12 -11.14 -26.08
N ASN A 42 -8.88 -11.91 -27.12
CA ASN A 42 -9.92 -12.63 -27.86
C ASN A 42 -10.10 -14.08 -27.38
N ASP A 43 -9.34 -14.49 -26.38
CA ASP A 43 -9.44 -15.83 -25.80
C ASP A 43 -10.47 -15.83 -24.68
N GLU A 44 -11.66 -16.33 -24.95
CA GLU A 44 -12.78 -16.39 -24.00
C GLU A 44 -12.45 -17.25 -22.77
N ASP A 45 -11.53 -18.20 -22.88
CA ASP A 45 -11.09 -19.02 -21.76
C ASP A 45 -10.16 -18.26 -20.79
N LEU A 46 -9.49 -17.21 -21.27
CA LEU A 46 -8.50 -16.45 -20.49
C LEU A 46 -9.04 -15.15 -19.93
N PHE A 47 -9.89 -14.43 -20.67
CA PHE A 47 -10.45 -13.15 -20.27
C PHE A 47 -11.93 -13.02 -20.63
N GLY A 48 -12.68 -14.08 -20.61
CA GLY A 48 -14.09 -14.38 -20.87
C GLY A 48 -15.13 -13.25 -20.99
N HIS A 49 -14.73 -12.12 -21.57
CA HIS A 49 -15.58 -10.95 -21.70
C HIS A 49 -15.71 -10.58 -23.20
N GLU A 50 -16.96 -10.52 -23.68
CA GLU A 50 -17.25 -9.93 -25.01
C GLU A 50 -17.02 -8.42 -24.95
N PHE A 51 -15.78 -7.99 -25.11
CA PHE A 51 -15.51 -6.59 -25.38
C PHE A 51 -15.77 -6.31 -26.86
N ALA A 52 -16.74 -5.46 -27.17
CA ALA A 52 -17.02 -5.03 -28.54
C ALA A 52 -15.82 -4.26 -29.16
N GLU A 53 -15.07 -3.52 -28.34
CA GLU A 53 -13.82 -2.83 -28.72
C GLU A 53 -12.90 -2.82 -27.50
N TRP A 54 -11.70 -3.39 -27.65
CA TRP A 54 -10.68 -3.33 -26.62
C TRP A 54 -10.03 -1.95 -26.60
N ASP A 55 -10.25 -1.22 -25.51
CA ASP A 55 -9.56 0.02 -25.21
C ASP A 55 -8.23 -0.31 -24.50
N GLU A 56 -7.12 0.03 -25.14
CA GLU A 56 -5.77 -0.12 -24.57
C GLU A 56 -5.66 0.55 -23.19
N LYS A 57 -6.37 1.66 -23.02
CA LYS A 57 -6.43 2.37 -21.76
C LYS A 57 -7.07 1.53 -20.65
N LEU A 58 -8.12 0.76 -20.93
CA LEU A 58 -8.76 -0.13 -19.98
C LEU A 58 -7.77 -1.16 -19.43
N ILE A 59 -7.00 -1.79 -20.33
CA ILE A 59 -5.95 -2.76 -19.97
C ILE A 59 -4.90 -2.10 -19.07
N ARG A 60 -4.42 -0.92 -19.47
CA ARG A 60 -3.40 -0.19 -18.74
C ARG A 60 -3.86 0.23 -17.35
N ASP A 61 -5.08 0.73 -17.23
CA ASP A 61 -5.67 1.14 -15.95
C ASP A 61 -5.90 -0.07 -15.02
N TYR A 62 -6.38 -1.18 -15.57
CA TYR A 62 -6.54 -2.44 -14.84
C TYR A 62 -5.21 -2.98 -14.29
N VAL A 63 -4.19 -3.09 -15.13
CA VAL A 63 -2.88 -3.59 -14.70
C VAL A 63 -2.24 -2.66 -13.67
N LYS A 64 -2.36 -1.33 -13.82
CA LYS A 64 -1.92 -0.37 -12.79
C LYS A 64 -2.60 -0.66 -11.45
N LYS A 65 -3.92 -0.85 -11.46
CA LYS A 65 -4.69 -1.15 -10.25
C LYS A 65 -4.27 -2.50 -9.64
N LEU A 66 -4.12 -3.53 -10.46
CA LEU A 66 -3.68 -4.87 -10.03
C LEU A 66 -2.29 -4.82 -9.37
N LEU A 67 -1.30 -4.24 -10.04
CA LEU A 67 0.06 -4.14 -9.50
C LEU A 67 0.10 -3.21 -8.27
N GLY A 68 -0.70 -2.14 -8.26
CA GLY A 68 -0.85 -1.25 -7.10
C GLY A 68 -1.41 -1.97 -5.88
N ARG A 69 -2.42 -2.83 -6.05
CA ARG A 69 -2.95 -3.70 -4.98
C ARG A 69 -1.85 -4.60 -4.41
N ILE A 70 -1.07 -5.25 -5.28
CA ILE A 70 0.01 -6.16 -4.85
C ILE A 70 1.11 -5.41 -4.11
N VAL A 71 1.55 -4.26 -4.62
CA VAL A 71 2.52 -3.40 -3.93
C VAL A 71 2.03 -2.98 -2.55
N PHE A 72 0.77 -2.56 -2.45
CA PHE A 72 0.19 -2.18 -1.16
C PHE A 72 0.20 -3.33 -0.15
N LEU A 73 -0.04 -4.57 -0.61
CA LEU A 73 0.09 -5.76 0.24
C LEU A 73 1.51 -5.98 0.77
N HIS A 74 2.54 -5.60 0.00
CA HIS A 74 3.92 -5.67 0.47
C HIS A 74 4.20 -4.70 1.62
N PHE A 75 3.57 -3.51 1.63
CA PHE A 75 3.62 -2.62 2.80
C PHE A 75 2.86 -3.19 4.00
N LEU A 76 1.67 -3.76 3.79
CA LEU A 76 0.91 -4.38 4.89
C LEU A 76 1.68 -5.54 5.52
N GLN A 77 2.30 -6.41 4.72
CA GLN A 77 3.09 -7.52 5.25
C GLN A 77 4.36 -7.02 5.98
N LYS A 78 5.02 -5.97 5.49
CA LYS A 78 6.18 -5.37 6.18
C LYS A 78 5.81 -4.87 7.57
N LYS A 79 4.61 -4.31 7.74
CA LYS A 79 4.06 -3.91 9.05
C LYS A 79 3.51 -5.07 9.89
N GLY A 80 3.50 -6.29 9.35
CA GLY A 80 2.88 -7.43 10.03
C GLY A 80 1.37 -7.30 10.21
N TRP A 81 0.68 -6.56 9.30
CA TRP A 81 -0.76 -6.30 9.37
C TRP A 81 -1.58 -7.21 8.46
N ILE A 82 -0.96 -8.15 7.79
CA ILE A 82 -1.61 -9.17 6.99
C ILE A 82 -1.04 -10.54 7.34
N GLY A 83 -1.83 -11.57 7.23
CA GLY A 83 -1.35 -12.92 7.55
C GLY A 83 -1.11 -13.13 9.05
N VAL A 84 -1.86 -12.43 9.91
CA VAL A 84 -1.68 -12.51 11.35
C VAL A 84 -2.33 -13.79 11.89
N PRO A 85 -1.60 -14.66 12.60
CA PRO A 85 -2.19 -15.79 13.30
C PRO A 85 -3.26 -15.34 14.29
N VAL A 86 -4.29 -16.19 14.53
CA VAL A 86 -5.45 -15.85 15.37
C VAL A 86 -5.06 -15.54 16.82
N ASP A 87 -3.99 -16.16 17.30
CA ASP A 87 -3.45 -16.01 18.66
C ASP A 87 -2.42 -14.87 18.79
N LYS A 88 -2.14 -14.14 17.71
CA LYS A 88 -1.14 -13.06 17.66
C LYS A 88 -1.79 -11.68 17.60
N GLN A 89 -1.00 -10.64 17.93
CA GLN A 89 -1.42 -9.24 17.82
C GLN A 89 -1.18 -8.69 16.41
N TRP A 90 -1.90 -7.63 16.04
CA TRP A 90 -1.57 -6.86 14.84
C TRP A 90 -0.13 -6.34 14.91
N GLY A 91 0.62 -6.48 13.82
CA GLY A 91 2.05 -6.22 13.77
C GLY A 91 2.92 -7.47 13.92
N GLU A 92 2.34 -8.62 14.27
CA GLU A 92 3.03 -9.91 14.37
C GLU A 92 2.69 -10.87 13.21
N GLY A 93 2.19 -10.32 12.10
CA GLY A 93 1.87 -11.06 10.89
C GLY A 93 3.12 -11.52 10.14
N ASP A 94 2.90 -12.33 9.12
CA ASP A 94 3.98 -12.86 8.28
C ASP A 94 4.54 -11.78 7.35
N THR A 95 5.77 -11.35 7.56
CA THR A 95 6.46 -10.36 6.72
C THR A 95 6.80 -10.87 5.31
N GLN A 96 6.60 -12.15 5.04
CA GLN A 96 6.71 -12.80 3.73
C GLN A 96 5.39 -13.40 3.24
N PHE A 97 4.27 -12.88 3.72
CA PHE A 97 2.93 -13.40 3.50
C PHE A 97 2.65 -13.71 2.02
N MET A 98 2.88 -12.76 1.11
CA MET A 98 2.60 -12.94 -0.31
C MET A 98 3.40 -14.08 -0.95
N ARG A 99 4.69 -14.19 -0.58
CA ARG A 99 5.56 -15.27 -1.06
C ARG A 99 5.16 -16.62 -0.51
N ASN A 100 4.88 -16.68 0.79
CA ASN A 100 4.49 -17.92 1.45
C ASN A 100 3.14 -18.41 0.97
N LEU A 101 2.19 -17.51 0.75
CA LEU A 101 0.88 -17.80 0.16
C LEU A 101 1.03 -18.39 -1.25
N PHE A 102 1.84 -17.76 -2.11
CA PHE A 102 2.10 -18.28 -3.46
C PHE A 102 2.79 -19.65 -3.42
N LYS A 103 3.79 -19.83 -2.56
CA LYS A 103 4.49 -21.11 -2.43
C LYS A 103 3.57 -22.25 -1.96
N ALA A 104 2.67 -21.96 -1.01
CA ALA A 104 1.73 -22.93 -0.45
C ALA A 104 0.57 -23.26 -1.39
N SER A 105 0.30 -22.43 -2.41
CA SER A 105 -0.76 -22.68 -3.41
C SER A 105 -0.46 -23.91 -4.25
N THR A 106 -1.51 -24.68 -4.58
CA THR A 106 -1.39 -25.86 -5.46
C THR A 106 -1.03 -25.43 -6.89
N PRO A 107 -0.55 -26.35 -7.76
CA PRO A 107 -0.32 -26.03 -9.17
C PRO A 107 -1.55 -25.44 -9.85
N GLU A 108 -2.74 -25.99 -9.62
CA GLU A 108 -4.00 -25.50 -10.19
C GLU A 108 -4.35 -24.09 -9.70
N GLN A 109 -4.08 -23.80 -8.41
CA GLN A 109 -4.26 -22.46 -7.88
C GLN A 109 -3.25 -21.47 -8.46
N LYS A 110 -2.02 -21.88 -8.70
CA LYS A 110 -0.99 -21.04 -9.32
C LYS A 110 -1.31 -20.71 -10.77
N ASP A 111 -1.84 -21.66 -11.52
CA ASP A 111 -2.27 -21.45 -12.91
C ASP A 111 -3.49 -20.52 -13.02
N ASN A 112 -4.24 -20.35 -11.93
CA ASN A 112 -5.37 -19.42 -11.81
C ASN A 112 -5.20 -18.52 -10.57
N TYR A 113 -3.99 -18.02 -10.32
CA TYR A 113 -3.65 -17.38 -9.05
C TYR A 113 -4.44 -16.10 -8.78
N LEU A 114 -4.74 -15.34 -9.82
CA LEU A 114 -5.56 -14.14 -9.70
C LEU A 114 -6.96 -14.50 -9.21
N ASP A 115 -7.69 -15.35 -9.92
CA ASP A 115 -9.09 -15.69 -9.58
C ASP A 115 -9.19 -16.53 -8.30
N CYS A 116 -8.26 -17.48 -8.11
CA CYS A 116 -8.36 -18.42 -7.00
C CYS A 116 -7.84 -17.91 -5.66
N VAL A 117 -6.92 -16.92 -5.69
CA VAL A 117 -6.22 -16.47 -4.47
C VAL A 117 -6.28 -14.96 -4.30
N LEU A 118 -5.88 -14.17 -5.32
CA LEU A 118 -5.77 -12.72 -5.18
C LEU A 118 -7.13 -12.03 -5.14
N GLU A 119 -8.09 -12.39 -5.98
CA GLU A 119 -9.42 -11.81 -5.94
C GLU A 119 -10.20 -12.13 -4.67
N PRO A 120 -10.22 -13.37 -4.15
CA PRO A 120 -10.74 -13.65 -2.82
C PRO A 120 -10.08 -12.81 -1.73
N LEU A 121 -8.75 -12.60 -1.82
CA LEU A 121 -8.02 -11.74 -0.89
C LEU A 121 -8.46 -10.28 -1.03
N PHE A 122 -8.54 -9.75 -2.25
CA PHE A 122 -8.93 -8.36 -2.49
C PHE A 122 -10.38 -8.09 -2.13
N ALA A 123 -11.31 -8.75 -2.80
CA ALA A 123 -12.73 -8.49 -2.65
C ALA A 123 -13.32 -9.13 -1.39
N GLY A 124 -12.97 -10.39 -1.09
CA GLY A 124 -13.54 -11.15 0.01
C GLY A 124 -12.95 -10.78 1.38
N ALA A 125 -11.63 -10.60 1.44
CA ALA A 125 -10.97 -10.29 2.70
C ALA A 125 -10.81 -8.78 2.93
N LEU A 126 -10.15 -8.07 2.03
CA LEU A 126 -9.78 -6.67 2.25
C LEU A 126 -10.94 -5.69 2.04
N ASN A 127 -11.86 -5.98 1.12
CA ASN A 127 -12.96 -5.08 0.76
C ASN A 127 -14.35 -5.49 1.31
N THR A 128 -14.44 -6.57 2.05
CA THR A 128 -15.71 -7.01 2.65
C THR A 128 -15.63 -6.98 4.17
N GLN A 129 -16.54 -6.20 4.79
CA GLN A 129 -16.65 -6.17 6.24
C GLN A 129 -17.14 -7.53 6.77
N ARG A 130 -16.45 -8.06 7.78
CA ARG A 130 -16.74 -9.33 8.42
C ARG A 130 -16.92 -9.16 9.94
N PRO A 131 -17.63 -10.08 10.61
CA PRO A 131 -17.79 -10.03 12.08
C PRO A 131 -16.47 -10.16 12.85
N ASN A 132 -15.47 -10.78 12.22
CA ASN A 132 -14.09 -10.87 12.70
C ASN A 132 -13.15 -10.76 11.50
N ASP A 133 -11.86 -10.57 11.76
CA ASP A 133 -10.87 -10.38 10.71
C ASP A 133 -10.37 -11.72 10.12
N ILE A 134 -10.94 -12.86 10.49
CA ILE A 134 -10.51 -14.17 10.03
C ILE A 134 -11.06 -14.41 8.62
N PHE A 135 -10.18 -14.91 7.74
CA PHE A 135 -10.52 -15.25 6.37
C PHE A 135 -9.86 -16.59 5.96
N ASP A 136 -10.61 -17.41 5.21
CA ASP A 136 -10.10 -18.62 4.57
C ASP A 136 -9.73 -18.30 3.12
N LEU A 137 -8.44 -18.32 2.83
CA LEU A 137 -7.92 -18.11 1.47
C LEU A 137 -7.98 -19.38 0.60
N GLY A 138 -8.51 -20.49 1.09
CA GLY A 138 -8.55 -21.75 0.35
C GLY A 138 -7.17 -22.40 0.14
N VAL A 139 -6.10 -21.85 0.71
CA VAL A 139 -4.73 -22.33 0.61
C VAL A 139 -4.33 -23.01 1.93
N GLU A 140 -3.65 -24.13 1.86
CA GLU A 140 -3.20 -24.84 3.05
C GLU A 140 -2.26 -23.96 3.90
N GLY A 141 -2.51 -23.91 5.20
CA GLY A 141 -1.81 -23.02 6.12
C GLY A 141 -2.38 -21.59 6.21
N PHE A 142 -3.30 -21.20 5.31
CA PHE A 142 -3.92 -19.86 5.24
C PHE A 142 -5.45 -19.87 5.38
N ARG A 143 -6.01 -20.95 5.99
CA ARG A 143 -7.47 -21.11 6.16
C ARG A 143 -8.06 -20.31 7.31
N THR A 144 -7.24 -19.96 8.31
CA THR A 144 -7.65 -19.19 9.49
C THR A 144 -6.70 -18.02 9.71
N THR A 145 -6.59 -17.16 8.72
CA THR A 145 -5.65 -16.04 8.70
C THR A 145 -6.39 -14.75 8.98
N ARG A 146 -5.85 -13.91 9.88
CA ARG A 146 -6.40 -12.57 10.10
C ARG A 146 -5.92 -11.63 9.02
N ILE A 147 -6.90 -10.99 8.36
CA ILE A 147 -6.70 -10.01 7.29
C ILE A 147 -7.61 -8.84 7.59
N PRO A 148 -7.10 -7.59 7.65
CA PRO A 148 -7.89 -6.44 8.01
C PRO A 148 -8.93 -6.12 6.93
N TYR A 149 -10.08 -5.55 7.35
CA TYR A 149 -10.98 -4.88 6.42
C TYR A 149 -10.45 -3.47 6.10
N LEU A 150 -10.29 -3.17 4.84
CA LEU A 150 -9.83 -1.88 4.34
C LEU A 150 -10.92 -1.28 3.46
N ASN A 151 -11.69 -0.37 4.01
CA ASN A 151 -12.75 0.32 3.27
C ASN A 151 -12.15 1.34 2.30
N GLY A 152 -11.96 0.96 1.03
CA GLY A 152 -11.42 1.86 0.02
C GLY A 152 -11.48 1.31 -1.39
N GLY A 153 -11.62 2.20 -2.40
CA GLY A 153 -11.78 1.86 -3.81
C GLY A 153 -10.65 1.05 -4.45
N LEU A 154 -9.48 0.95 -3.78
CA LEU A 154 -8.35 0.20 -4.31
C LEU A 154 -8.67 -1.29 -4.50
N PHE A 155 -9.42 -1.89 -3.56
CA PHE A 155 -9.76 -3.32 -3.58
C PHE A 155 -11.17 -3.62 -4.10
N GLU A 156 -11.89 -2.61 -4.57
CA GLU A 156 -13.16 -2.82 -5.28
C GLU A 156 -12.93 -3.55 -6.58
N ARG A 157 -13.85 -4.47 -6.90
CA ARG A 157 -13.78 -5.22 -8.15
C ARG A 157 -13.72 -4.29 -9.34
N ASP A 158 -12.89 -4.67 -10.31
CA ASP A 158 -12.79 -4.03 -11.60
C ASP A 158 -13.61 -4.81 -12.63
N VAL A 159 -13.88 -4.19 -13.75
CA VAL A 159 -14.58 -4.82 -14.86
C VAL A 159 -13.85 -6.06 -15.38
N LEU A 160 -12.53 -6.07 -15.33
CA LEU A 160 -11.70 -7.21 -15.72
C LEU A 160 -11.45 -8.22 -14.59
N ASP A 161 -11.95 -7.97 -13.37
CA ASP A 161 -11.99 -8.96 -12.28
C ASP A 161 -13.27 -9.84 -12.34
N GLU A 162 -14.28 -9.47 -13.14
CA GLU A 162 -15.58 -10.14 -13.19
C GLU A 162 -15.57 -11.49 -13.93
N PRO A 163 -14.98 -11.59 -15.13
CA PRO A 163 -14.79 -12.87 -15.77
C PRO A 163 -13.48 -13.49 -15.30
N LYS A 164 -13.30 -14.75 -15.61
CA LYS A 164 -12.07 -15.45 -15.33
C LYS A 164 -10.87 -14.74 -15.96
N SER A 165 -9.98 -14.20 -15.13
CA SER A 165 -8.78 -13.48 -15.55
C SER A 165 -7.54 -14.30 -15.22
N THR A 166 -7.01 -15.01 -16.20
CA THR A 166 -5.94 -15.97 -15.99
C THR A 166 -4.61 -15.48 -16.53
N PHE A 167 -3.59 -15.43 -15.66
CA PHE A 167 -2.20 -15.23 -16.03
C PHE A 167 -1.39 -16.49 -15.72
N PRO A 168 -0.38 -16.85 -16.51
CA PRO A 168 0.52 -17.94 -16.17
C PRO A 168 1.16 -17.75 -14.78
N ALA A 169 1.32 -18.83 -14.02
CA ALA A 169 1.92 -18.82 -12.68
C ALA A 169 3.26 -18.06 -12.64
N SER A 170 4.07 -18.17 -13.69
CA SER A 170 5.36 -17.50 -13.83
C SER A 170 5.30 -15.97 -13.80
N TYR A 171 4.14 -15.37 -14.09
CA TYR A 171 3.96 -13.91 -14.01
C TYR A 171 3.97 -13.42 -12.57
N PHE A 172 3.27 -14.12 -11.70
CA PHE A 172 3.22 -13.79 -10.27
C PHE A 172 4.49 -14.22 -9.55
N GLU A 173 5.05 -15.37 -9.90
CA GLU A 173 6.34 -15.82 -9.36
C GLU A 173 7.45 -14.79 -9.63
N ASP A 174 7.58 -14.36 -10.88
CA ASP A 174 8.53 -13.37 -11.35
C ASP A 174 8.30 -11.98 -10.71
N LEU A 175 7.03 -11.60 -10.51
CA LEU A 175 6.65 -10.36 -9.84
C LEU A 175 7.02 -10.39 -8.34
N PHE A 176 6.72 -11.47 -7.65
CA PHE A 176 7.05 -11.60 -6.22
C PHE A 176 8.56 -11.68 -6.00
N GLU A 177 9.29 -12.47 -6.80
CA GLU A 177 10.76 -12.50 -6.70
C GLU A 177 11.39 -11.13 -7.00
N PHE A 178 10.81 -10.34 -7.89
CA PHE A 178 11.21 -8.96 -8.12
C PHE A 178 11.01 -8.11 -6.85
N PHE A 179 9.82 -8.12 -6.24
CA PHE A 179 9.57 -7.33 -5.03
C PHE A 179 10.43 -7.75 -3.84
N TYR A 180 10.79 -9.02 -3.71
CA TYR A 180 11.66 -9.51 -2.64
C TYR A 180 13.13 -9.07 -2.77
N GLN A 181 13.53 -8.52 -3.91
CA GLN A 181 14.87 -7.93 -4.08
C GLN A 181 15.00 -6.56 -3.40
N TYR A 182 13.89 -5.96 -3.00
CA TYR A 182 13.84 -4.61 -2.44
C TYR A 182 13.29 -4.60 -1.03
N ASN A 183 13.82 -3.71 -0.20
CA ASN A 183 13.27 -3.45 1.12
C ASN A 183 12.14 -2.41 1.00
N PHE A 184 10.93 -2.76 1.44
CA PHE A 184 9.81 -1.82 1.52
C PHE A 184 9.83 -1.15 2.89
N THR A 185 10.08 0.15 2.93
CA THR A 185 10.11 0.92 4.17
C THR A 185 8.88 1.82 4.29
N ILE A 186 8.45 2.08 5.53
CA ILE A 186 7.32 2.98 5.83
C ILE A 186 7.78 4.10 6.77
N ASP A 187 8.87 3.89 7.50
CA ASP A 187 9.42 4.86 8.45
C ASP A 187 10.92 5.04 8.17
N GLU A 188 11.25 6.11 7.47
CA GLU A 188 12.63 6.50 7.13
C GLU A 188 13.48 6.82 8.38
N ASN A 189 12.83 7.01 9.54
CA ASN A 189 13.51 7.33 10.80
C ASN A 189 13.73 6.08 11.68
N ASP A 190 13.27 4.89 11.26
CA ASP A 190 13.56 3.65 11.99
C ASP A 190 15.02 3.25 11.75
N PRO A 191 15.87 3.17 12.79
CA PRO A 191 17.27 2.76 12.63
C PRO A 191 17.44 1.35 12.02
N ASN A 192 16.42 0.51 12.10
CA ASN A 192 16.43 -0.83 11.51
C ASN A 192 15.97 -0.83 10.04
N ASP A 193 15.31 0.23 9.59
CA ASP A 193 14.91 0.47 8.18
C ASP A 193 15.87 1.46 7.48
N ALA A 194 17.02 1.76 8.07
CA ALA A 194 18.04 2.69 7.54
C ALA A 194 18.72 2.21 6.25
N GLU A 195 18.43 1.01 5.78
CA GLU A 195 18.81 0.59 4.43
C GLU A 195 17.91 1.28 3.41
N VAL A 196 18.52 1.71 2.31
CA VAL A 196 17.83 2.35 1.18
C VAL A 196 16.69 1.43 0.71
N GLY A 197 15.46 1.90 0.85
CA GLY A 197 14.25 1.11 0.63
C GLY A 197 13.28 1.78 -0.34
N ILE A 198 12.26 1.02 -0.73
CA ILE A 198 11.12 1.52 -1.51
C ILE A 198 10.11 2.11 -0.51
N ASP A 199 9.94 3.42 -0.55
CA ASP A 199 8.95 4.13 0.26
C ASP A 199 7.66 4.46 -0.52
N PRO A 200 6.57 4.85 0.17
CA PRO A 200 5.32 5.20 -0.49
C PRO A 200 5.41 6.43 -1.42
N GLU A 201 6.31 7.37 -1.16
CA GLU A 201 6.51 8.57 -1.99
C GLU A 201 7.15 8.19 -3.32
N MET A 202 8.19 7.38 -3.28
CA MET A 202 8.84 6.84 -4.47
C MET A 202 7.86 6.06 -5.35
N LEU A 203 6.97 5.25 -4.75
CA LEU A 203 5.91 4.58 -5.48
C LEU A 203 4.90 5.54 -6.07
N GLY A 204 4.57 6.63 -5.38
CA GLY A 204 3.73 7.69 -5.91
C GLY A 204 4.30 8.25 -7.22
N HIS A 205 5.58 8.57 -7.24
CA HIS A 205 6.27 9.01 -8.45
C HIS A 205 6.31 7.96 -9.57
N ILE A 206 6.45 6.67 -9.21
CA ILE A 206 6.42 5.58 -10.18
C ILE A 206 5.04 5.48 -10.84
N PHE A 207 3.97 5.51 -10.04
CA PHE A 207 2.60 5.49 -10.58
C PHE A 207 2.29 6.74 -11.41
N GLU A 208 2.77 7.92 -11.01
CA GLU A 208 2.64 9.15 -11.77
C GLU A 208 3.30 9.02 -13.15
N ASN A 209 4.53 8.50 -13.20
CA ASN A 209 5.27 8.33 -14.46
C ASN A 209 4.71 7.22 -15.38
N LEU A 210 3.92 6.29 -14.83
CA LEU A 210 3.19 5.29 -15.63
C LEU A 210 1.87 5.84 -16.20
N LEU A 211 1.44 7.03 -15.79
CA LEU A 211 0.28 7.71 -16.37
C LEU A 211 0.72 8.42 -17.66
N GLU A 212 0.52 7.79 -18.80
CA GLU A 212 0.86 8.38 -20.12
C GLU A 212 0.08 9.66 -20.42
N ASP A 213 -1.07 9.85 -19.78
CA ASP A 213 -1.97 11.02 -19.95
C ASP A 213 -1.64 12.20 -18.99
N ASN A 214 -0.56 12.19 -18.25
CA ASN A 214 -0.27 13.21 -17.24
C ASN A 214 -0.10 14.62 -17.84
N ASN A 215 0.45 14.73 -19.03
CA ASN A 215 0.61 16.02 -19.70
C ASN A 215 -0.74 16.67 -20.05
N ASP A 216 -1.80 15.86 -20.29
CA ASP A 216 -3.11 16.36 -20.67
C ASP A 216 -4.04 16.61 -19.47
N LYS A 217 -3.83 15.95 -18.33
CA LYS A 217 -4.71 16.05 -17.14
C LYS A 217 -4.14 16.87 -15.99
N GLY A 218 -2.83 17.21 -16.00
CA GLY A 218 -2.20 18.00 -14.94
C GLY A 218 -2.29 17.34 -13.55
N ALA A 219 -2.40 16.01 -13.50
CA ALA A 219 -2.46 15.28 -12.24
C ALA A 219 -1.04 15.01 -11.75
N PHE A 220 -0.60 15.74 -10.74
CA PHE A 220 0.69 15.54 -10.08
C PHE A 220 0.48 15.08 -8.64
N TYR A 221 1.33 14.18 -8.16
CA TYR A 221 1.37 13.86 -6.74
C TYR A 221 1.83 15.06 -5.93
N THR A 222 1.15 15.32 -4.83
CA THR A 222 1.52 16.43 -3.96
C THR A 222 2.83 16.10 -3.25
N PRO A 223 3.88 16.94 -3.35
CA PRO A 223 5.15 16.71 -2.67
C PRO A 223 4.99 16.52 -1.15
N LYS A 224 5.82 15.68 -0.56
CA LYS A 224 5.79 15.29 0.87
C LYS A 224 5.78 16.49 1.81
N GLU A 225 6.56 17.51 1.53
CA GLU A 225 6.64 18.73 2.34
C GLU A 225 5.30 19.47 2.37
N ILE A 226 4.59 19.51 1.24
CA ILE A 226 3.28 20.15 1.15
C ILE A 226 2.24 19.31 1.90
N VAL A 227 2.26 17.98 1.76
CA VAL A 227 1.37 17.06 2.48
C VAL A 227 1.61 17.20 3.98
N GLN A 228 2.86 17.18 4.44
CA GLN A 228 3.22 17.34 5.84
C GLN A 228 2.73 18.69 6.39
N TYR A 229 2.93 19.76 5.64
CA TYR A 229 2.44 21.09 6.03
C TYR A 229 0.92 21.11 6.16
N MET A 230 0.19 20.60 5.16
CA MET A 230 -1.28 20.56 5.16
C MET A 230 -1.82 19.70 6.32
N CYS A 231 -1.27 18.51 6.52
CA CYS A 231 -1.66 17.61 7.61
C CYS A 231 -1.40 18.26 8.97
N ARG A 232 -0.22 18.87 9.14
CA ARG A 232 0.16 19.55 10.38
C ARG A 232 -0.75 20.72 10.72
N GLU A 233 -0.99 21.63 9.78
CA GLU A 233 -1.86 22.79 10.01
C GLU A 233 -3.32 22.36 10.26
N SER A 234 -3.80 21.33 9.55
CA SER A 234 -5.13 20.77 9.78
C SER A 234 -5.26 20.14 11.17
N LEU A 235 -4.24 19.41 11.61
CA LEU A 235 -4.22 18.80 12.95
C LEU A 235 -4.15 19.87 14.05
N ILE A 236 -3.34 20.91 13.86
CA ILE A 236 -3.28 22.05 14.80
C ILE A 236 -4.65 22.70 14.93
N ALA A 237 -5.32 23.00 13.84
CA ALA A 237 -6.65 23.60 13.83
C ALA A 237 -7.69 22.71 14.54
N TYR A 238 -7.69 21.41 14.22
CA TYR A 238 -8.60 20.44 14.83
C TYR A 238 -8.38 20.31 16.33
N LEU A 239 -7.14 20.10 16.78
CA LEU A 239 -6.83 19.96 18.21
C LEU A 239 -7.13 21.24 18.99
N THR A 240 -6.81 22.42 18.41
CA THR A 240 -7.18 23.71 19.01
C THR A 240 -8.69 23.79 19.27
N THR A 241 -9.49 23.46 18.26
CA THR A 241 -10.96 23.44 18.37
C THR A 241 -11.44 22.44 19.45
N CYS A 242 -10.82 21.25 19.52
CA CYS A 242 -11.15 20.25 20.54
C CYS A 242 -10.82 20.73 21.95
N VAL A 243 -9.68 21.38 22.14
CA VAL A 243 -9.27 21.93 23.46
C VAL A 243 -10.23 23.06 23.89
N MET A 244 -10.56 23.98 22.98
CA MET A 244 -11.49 25.07 23.27
C MET A 244 -12.87 24.52 23.67
N LYS A 245 -13.40 23.53 22.96
CA LYS A 245 -14.68 22.89 23.32
C LYS A 245 -14.64 22.21 24.70
N LYS A 246 -13.52 21.60 25.08
CA LYS A 246 -13.37 20.95 26.39
C LYS A 246 -13.24 21.94 27.56
N GLN A 247 -12.64 23.10 27.33
CA GLN A 247 -12.43 24.12 28.34
C GLN A 247 -13.71 25.00 28.56
N GLY A 248 -14.69 24.95 27.67
CA GLY A 248 -15.90 25.72 27.74
C GLY A 248 -15.66 27.24 27.60
N GLU A 249 -16.51 28.06 28.30
CA GLU A 249 -16.44 29.53 28.15
C GLU A 249 -15.18 30.17 28.76
N ASN A 250 -14.46 29.45 29.63
CA ASN A 250 -13.24 29.92 30.27
C ASN A 250 -11.96 29.45 29.59
N HIS A 251 -11.99 29.17 28.28
CA HIS A 251 -10.79 28.78 27.55
C HIS A 251 -9.77 29.91 27.44
N LYS A 252 -8.51 29.55 27.37
CA LYS A 252 -7.43 30.47 27.04
C LYS A 252 -7.68 31.08 25.62
N PRO A 253 -7.06 32.22 25.30
CA PRO A 253 -7.11 32.77 23.95
C PRO A 253 -6.75 31.70 22.91
N GLU A 254 -7.44 31.70 21.80
CA GLU A 254 -7.26 30.70 20.73
C GLU A 254 -5.81 30.63 20.26
N ASP A 255 -5.15 31.78 20.10
CA ASP A 255 -3.75 31.86 19.68
C ASP A 255 -2.79 31.19 20.68
N GLU A 256 -3.06 31.31 22.00
CA GLU A 256 -2.25 30.66 23.03
C GLU A 256 -2.43 29.13 23.00
N ILE A 257 -3.65 28.67 22.79
CA ILE A 257 -3.95 27.24 22.65
C ILE A 257 -3.28 26.69 21.38
N LYS A 258 -3.41 27.42 20.26
CA LYS A 258 -2.83 27.04 18.98
C LYS A 258 -1.31 26.95 19.04
N GLU A 259 -0.66 27.90 19.71
CA GLU A 259 0.79 27.87 19.91
C GLU A 259 1.22 26.72 20.82
N SER A 260 0.45 26.43 21.87
CA SER A 260 0.70 25.28 22.74
C SER A 260 0.58 23.95 22.00
N VAL A 261 -0.43 23.79 21.14
CA VAL A 261 -0.62 22.61 20.28
C VAL A 261 0.53 22.49 19.27
N ARG A 262 0.95 23.60 18.66
CA ARG A 262 2.07 23.63 17.71
C ARG A 262 3.38 23.20 18.38
N ASN A 263 3.65 23.70 19.58
CA ASN A 263 4.84 23.32 20.34
C ASN A 263 4.82 21.84 20.74
N LEU A 264 3.66 21.29 21.09
CA LEU A 264 3.50 19.88 21.40
C LEU A 264 3.81 18.99 20.20
N LEU A 265 3.30 19.35 19.01
CA LEU A 265 3.53 18.60 17.76
C LEU A 265 4.98 18.71 17.26
N ASN A 266 5.73 19.73 17.70
CA ASN A 266 7.16 19.88 17.37
C ASN A 266 8.07 19.04 18.28
N LYS A 267 7.53 18.42 19.34
CA LYS A 267 8.28 17.60 20.30
C LYS A 267 7.59 16.25 20.50
N PRO A 268 7.57 15.40 19.47
CA PRO A 268 6.88 14.10 19.53
C PRO A 268 7.41 13.20 20.66
N GLU A 269 8.67 13.33 21.04
CA GLU A 269 9.31 12.60 22.14
C GLU A 269 8.69 12.87 23.52
N GLU A 270 8.10 14.04 23.72
CA GLU A 270 7.38 14.37 24.97
C GLU A 270 5.97 13.73 25.01
N ILE A 271 5.42 13.35 23.85
CA ILE A 271 4.08 12.75 23.71
C ILE A 271 4.12 11.22 23.82
N VAL A 272 5.16 10.59 23.31
CA VAL A 272 5.29 9.15 23.12
C VAL A 272 5.48 8.32 24.41
N PRO A 273 6.11 8.80 25.52
CA PRO A 273 6.33 7.95 26.70
C PRO A 273 5.04 7.39 27.31
N ASN A 274 3.91 8.07 27.13
CA ASN A 274 2.62 7.65 27.70
C ASN A 274 1.70 6.92 26.70
N MET A 275 1.99 6.95 25.39
CA MET A 275 1.17 6.27 24.37
C MET A 275 1.55 4.80 24.18
N LYS A 276 2.76 4.38 24.52
CA LYS A 276 3.19 2.97 24.45
C LYS A 276 2.44 2.02 25.41
N LYS A 277 1.53 2.53 26.23
CA LYS A 277 0.77 1.77 27.25
C LYS A 277 -0.75 1.84 27.15
N LYS A 278 -1.33 2.62 26.23
CA LYS A 278 -2.78 2.61 26.01
C LYS A 278 -3.06 2.07 24.60
N HIS A 279 -3.53 0.87 24.62
CA HIS A 279 -4.00 0.02 23.58
C HIS A 279 -4.83 0.70 22.49
N PHE A 280 -4.64 0.19 21.27
CA PHE A 280 -5.56 0.28 20.14
C PHE A 280 -6.97 -0.29 20.42
N ASP A 281 -7.21 -0.81 21.63
CA ASP A 281 -8.47 -1.42 22.05
C ASP A 281 -9.62 -0.41 22.23
N ASP A 282 -9.34 0.91 22.25
CA ASP A 282 -10.36 1.95 22.43
C ASP A 282 -10.94 2.52 21.10
N PHE A 283 -10.56 1.97 19.95
CA PHE A 283 -11.11 2.39 18.65
C PHE A 283 -12.13 1.40 18.05
N GLY A 284 -12.55 0.43 18.83
CA GLY A 284 -13.49 -0.64 18.45
C GLY A 284 -14.72 -0.70 19.34
N SER A 285 -15.49 0.40 19.44
CA SER A 285 -16.87 0.35 19.92
C SER A 285 -17.69 1.46 19.29
#